data_5f8307e11f646ab38d6a600f1aa12e60
#
_entry.id   5f8307e11f646ab38d6a600f1aa12e60
#
_cell.length_a   1.000
_cell.length_b   1.000
_cell.length_c   1.000
_cell.angle_alpha   90.00
_cell.angle_beta   90.00
_cell.angle_gamma   90.00
#
_symmetry.space_group_name_H-M   'P 1'
#
loop_
_entity.id
_entity.type
_entity.pdbx_description
1 polymer ?
#
loop_
_entity_poly.entity_id
_entity_poly.type
_entity_poly.pdbx_seq_one_letter_code
_entity_poly.pdbx_strand_id
1 'polypeptide(L)'
;MKRFLVLFLLPFLAFPLTAEEEGTVSSCELLLQVSSLPEAKLAYTHRFVFPLLQGDSPFTENNNLKLALTAEATPISLNGLVNATLTPIAFIEVSAGARLGTGWPLNLFGGDLYGTGLNLNILNAPVYSGSAFDALLWKAHIGAALQFDLAALIPGDWNHVIARTYHEINIHGNSRAQTGQAWYFENDDGENMNGLNYYGNFLIGYQMPIFLNLVGFLTEMNLNLYDTPGRSVWGDDLIRWTFTGILSFEITEQFSIAILAQFRTRRNFTEANWKDLHYQARSVDTSNPLRLEFYRIAAAITYRF
;
A
#
# COMPACT_ATOMS: atom_id res chain seq x y z
N MET A 1 -34.81 -8.49 -11.72
CA MET A 1 -33.86 -7.64 -12.46
C MET A 1 -32.44 -8.13 -12.14
N LYS A 2 -32.00 -9.14 -12.84
CA LYS A 2 -30.69 -9.77 -12.70
C LYS A 2 -30.06 -9.75 -14.08
N ARG A 3 -28.82 -9.28 -14.23
CA ARG A 3 -27.92 -9.27 -15.39
C ARG A 3 -27.48 -7.87 -15.80
N PHE A 4 -26.53 -7.30 -15.04
CA PHE A 4 -25.67 -6.19 -15.53
C PHE A 4 -24.40 -6.07 -14.68
N LEU A 5 -23.62 -7.13 -14.53
CA LEU A 5 -22.39 -7.02 -13.72
C LEU A 5 -21.14 -7.74 -14.31
N VAL A 6 -21.10 -7.97 -15.61
CA VAL A 6 -19.96 -8.68 -16.21
C VAL A 6 -19.26 -7.90 -17.34
N LEU A 7 -19.71 -6.71 -17.71
CA LEU A 7 -19.25 -6.06 -18.94
C LEU A 7 -18.31 -4.85 -18.76
N PHE A 8 -17.83 -4.55 -17.56
CA PHE A 8 -16.97 -3.36 -17.35
C PHE A 8 -15.47 -3.67 -17.13
N LEU A 9 -15.06 -4.93 -17.11
CA LEU A 9 -13.67 -5.33 -16.88
C LEU A 9 -12.85 -5.60 -18.16
N LEU A 10 -13.47 -5.59 -19.34
CA LEU A 10 -12.82 -6.00 -20.60
C LEU A 10 -12.21 -4.90 -21.48
N PRO A 11 -12.51 -3.60 -21.39
CA PRO A 11 -11.91 -2.64 -22.30
C PRO A 11 -10.52 -2.13 -21.90
N PHE A 12 -10.03 -2.39 -20.66
CA PHE A 12 -8.69 -1.93 -20.26
C PHE A 12 -7.54 -2.88 -20.63
N LEU A 13 -7.84 -4.09 -21.09
CA LEU A 13 -6.84 -5.11 -21.44
C LEU A 13 -6.33 -5.04 -22.89
N ALA A 14 -6.77 -4.10 -23.71
CA ALA A 14 -6.52 -4.15 -25.16
C ALA A 14 -5.99 -2.84 -25.77
N PHE A 15 -5.17 -2.07 -25.08
CA PHE A 15 -4.38 -1.03 -25.74
C PHE A 15 -2.89 -1.29 -25.53
N PRO A 16 -2.18 -1.87 -26.50
CA PRO A 16 -0.77 -1.62 -26.62
C PRO A 16 -0.63 -0.15 -27.06
N LEU A 17 -0.41 0.76 -26.11
CA LEU A 17 0.10 2.09 -26.40
C LEU A 17 1.57 1.90 -26.80
N THR A 18 1.78 1.57 -28.06
CA THR A 18 3.10 1.67 -28.71
C THR A 18 3.36 3.14 -28.98
N ALA A 19 3.86 3.85 -28.01
CA ALA A 19 4.55 5.10 -28.23
C ALA A 19 6.05 4.79 -28.13
N GLU A 20 6.64 4.29 -29.18
CA GLU A 20 8.09 4.35 -29.38
C GLU A 20 8.45 5.79 -29.80
N GLU A 21 8.54 6.70 -28.83
CA GLU A 21 9.40 7.87 -28.97
C GLU A 21 10.82 7.43 -28.58
N GLU A 22 11.81 7.86 -29.33
CA GLU A 22 13.24 7.54 -29.08
C GLU A 22 13.58 7.79 -27.61
N GLY A 23 13.87 6.70 -26.84
CA GLY A 23 14.30 6.75 -25.45
C GLY A 23 13.24 6.42 -24.38
N THR A 24 11.95 6.32 -24.71
CA THR A 24 10.93 5.91 -23.73
C THR A 24 10.82 4.39 -23.64
N VAL A 25 10.96 3.85 -22.41
CA VAL A 25 10.77 2.42 -22.16
C VAL A 25 9.40 2.20 -21.51
N SER A 26 8.64 1.27 -22.04
CA SER A 26 7.34 0.86 -21.51
C SER A 26 7.38 -0.57 -20.99
N SER A 27 6.76 -0.85 -19.86
CA SER A 27 6.65 -2.19 -19.29
C SER A 27 5.31 -2.38 -18.58
N CYS A 28 4.84 -3.61 -18.59
CA CYS A 28 3.60 -4.00 -17.91
C CYS A 28 3.89 -5.05 -16.84
N GLU A 29 3.13 -4.99 -15.75
CA GLU A 29 3.25 -5.92 -14.63
C GLU A 29 1.85 -6.34 -14.16
N LEU A 30 1.67 -7.63 -13.95
CA LEU A 30 0.51 -8.21 -13.31
C LEU A 30 0.94 -8.79 -11.95
N LEU A 31 0.27 -8.38 -10.88
CA LEU A 31 0.51 -8.84 -9.53
C LEU A 31 -0.74 -9.52 -8.99
N LEU A 32 -0.60 -10.77 -8.53
CA LEU A 32 -1.59 -11.45 -7.70
C LEU A 32 -1.04 -11.58 -6.28
N GLN A 33 -1.76 -11.06 -5.32
CA GLN A 33 -1.40 -11.18 -3.90
C GLN A 33 -2.52 -11.91 -3.15
N VAL A 34 -2.14 -12.87 -2.31
CA VAL A 34 -3.03 -13.59 -1.40
C VAL A 34 -2.41 -13.65 -0.01
N SER A 35 -3.22 -13.77 1.04
CA SER A 35 -2.71 -13.87 2.39
C SER A 35 -3.43 -14.94 3.23
N SER A 36 -2.86 -15.25 4.41
CA SER A 36 -3.46 -16.13 5.41
C SER A 36 -4.75 -15.56 6.03
N LEU A 37 -4.97 -14.26 5.91
CA LEU A 37 -6.28 -13.65 6.04
C LEU A 37 -7.04 -13.86 4.71
N PRO A 38 -8.37 -13.87 4.69
CA PRO A 38 -9.13 -14.06 3.44
C PRO A 38 -9.06 -12.82 2.53
N GLU A 39 -7.85 -12.48 2.12
CA GLU A 39 -7.53 -11.33 1.28
C GLU A 39 -6.91 -11.80 -0.04
N ALA A 40 -7.42 -11.29 -1.14
CA ALA A 40 -6.86 -11.48 -2.47
C ALA A 40 -6.88 -10.14 -3.20
N LYS A 41 -5.81 -9.82 -3.92
CA LYS A 41 -5.69 -8.61 -4.72
C LYS A 41 -5.05 -8.95 -6.06
N LEU A 42 -5.66 -8.45 -7.13
CA LEU A 42 -5.09 -8.44 -8.47
C LEU A 42 -4.77 -6.98 -8.83
N ALA A 43 -3.54 -6.72 -9.27
CA ALA A 43 -3.13 -5.41 -9.73
C ALA A 43 -2.46 -5.52 -11.10
N TYR A 44 -2.82 -4.61 -11.99
CA TYR A 44 -2.16 -4.38 -13.27
C TYR A 44 -1.52 -3.02 -13.24
N THR A 45 -0.22 -2.96 -13.55
CA THR A 45 0.55 -1.71 -13.63
C THR A 45 1.16 -1.55 -15.00
N HIS A 46 0.91 -0.41 -15.63
CA HIS A 46 1.64 0.04 -16.81
C HIS A 46 2.61 1.14 -16.39
N ARG A 47 3.89 0.95 -16.70
CA ARG A 47 4.97 1.87 -16.35
C ARG A 47 5.62 2.42 -17.61
N PHE A 48 5.78 3.74 -17.64
CA PHE A 48 6.56 4.46 -18.65
C PHE A 48 7.80 5.04 -17.97
N VAL A 49 8.95 4.90 -18.61
CA VAL A 49 10.23 5.46 -18.14
C VAL A 49 10.75 6.41 -19.20
N PHE A 50 10.85 7.68 -18.82
CA PHE A 50 11.35 8.75 -19.67
C PHE A 50 12.77 9.11 -19.21
N PRO A 51 13.81 9.04 -20.06
CA PRO A 51 15.12 9.58 -19.75
C PRO A 51 14.98 11.08 -19.44
N LEU A 52 15.44 11.52 -18.30
CA LEU A 52 15.33 12.92 -17.88
C LEU A 52 16.48 13.28 -16.93
N LEU A 53 17.07 14.45 -17.10
CA LEU A 53 18.22 14.94 -16.30
C LEU A 53 19.44 14.01 -16.36
N GLN A 54 19.64 13.30 -17.47
CA GLN A 54 20.80 12.46 -17.66
C GLN A 54 22.08 13.28 -17.86
N GLY A 55 23.21 12.74 -17.39
CA GLY A 55 24.53 13.34 -17.52
C GLY A 55 25.61 12.27 -17.60
N ASP A 56 26.86 12.67 -17.81
CA ASP A 56 27.99 11.77 -18.03
C ASP A 56 28.53 11.11 -16.75
N SER A 57 28.00 11.47 -15.58
CA SER A 57 28.40 10.89 -14.31
C SER A 57 27.66 9.57 -14.04
N PRO A 58 28.32 8.53 -13.45
CA PRO A 58 27.66 7.31 -13.00
C PRO A 58 26.45 7.55 -12.07
N PHE A 59 26.39 8.69 -11.40
CA PHE A 59 25.26 9.06 -10.55
C PHE A 59 24.08 9.67 -11.31
N THR A 60 24.27 10.07 -12.56
CA THR A 60 23.24 10.78 -13.35
C THR A 60 22.93 10.14 -14.69
N GLU A 61 23.75 9.18 -15.16
CA GLU A 61 23.56 8.51 -16.48
C GLU A 61 22.21 7.83 -16.62
N ASN A 62 21.65 7.30 -15.51
CA ASN A 62 20.38 6.60 -15.46
C ASN A 62 19.22 7.43 -14.88
N ASN A 63 19.39 8.75 -14.82
CA ASN A 63 18.33 9.63 -14.35
C ASN A 63 17.10 9.54 -15.24
N ASN A 64 15.92 9.50 -14.61
CA ASN A 64 14.68 9.30 -15.34
C ASN A 64 13.46 9.83 -14.57
N LEU A 65 12.37 9.98 -15.30
CA LEU A 65 11.01 10.13 -14.77
C LEU A 65 10.23 8.86 -15.07
N LYS A 66 9.72 8.19 -14.05
CA LYS A 66 8.84 7.02 -14.16
C LYS A 66 7.40 7.46 -13.92
N LEU A 67 6.49 7.12 -14.83
CA LEU A 67 5.06 7.27 -14.64
C LEU A 67 4.44 5.88 -14.58
N ALA A 68 3.75 5.56 -13.47
CA ALA A 68 3.05 4.30 -13.28
C ALA A 68 1.55 4.52 -13.16
N LEU A 69 0.79 3.78 -13.96
CA LEU A 69 -0.68 3.72 -13.91
C LEU A 69 -1.06 2.33 -13.42
N THR A 70 -1.77 2.23 -12.31
CA THR A 70 -2.16 0.95 -11.71
C THR A 70 -3.66 0.85 -11.55
N ALA A 71 -4.23 -0.28 -11.94
CA ALA A 71 -5.59 -0.69 -11.61
C ALA A 71 -5.52 -1.87 -10.63
N GLU A 72 -6.20 -1.76 -9.50
CA GLU A 72 -6.26 -2.82 -8.49
C GLU A 72 -7.69 -3.26 -8.28
N ALA A 73 -7.90 -4.57 -8.17
CA ALA A 73 -9.18 -5.18 -7.84
C ALA A 73 -9.02 -6.18 -6.69
N THR A 74 -9.93 -6.11 -5.74
CA THR A 74 -10.12 -7.12 -4.70
C THR A 74 -11.56 -7.67 -4.81
N PRO A 75 -11.94 -8.72 -4.07
CA PRO A 75 -13.33 -9.18 -4.06
C PRO A 75 -14.36 -8.11 -3.67
N ILE A 76 -13.93 -7.03 -3.01
CA ILE A 76 -14.80 -6.02 -2.39
C ILE A 76 -14.46 -4.58 -2.77
N SER A 77 -13.44 -4.35 -3.60
CA SER A 77 -13.00 -2.99 -3.97
C SER A 77 -12.42 -2.92 -5.37
N LEU A 78 -12.40 -1.71 -5.91
CA LEU A 78 -11.69 -1.34 -7.15
C LEU A 78 -10.95 -0.03 -6.92
N ASN A 79 -9.68 0.04 -7.33
CA ASN A 79 -8.83 1.21 -7.17
C ASN A 79 -8.08 1.54 -8.45
N GLY A 80 -7.90 2.81 -8.72
CA GLY A 80 -7.00 3.34 -9.74
C GLY A 80 -5.94 4.21 -9.09
N LEU A 81 -4.67 4.03 -9.48
CA LEU A 81 -3.54 4.78 -8.94
C LEU A 81 -2.74 5.39 -10.09
N VAL A 82 -2.22 6.57 -9.86
CA VAL A 82 -1.20 7.20 -10.68
C VAL A 82 -0.04 7.61 -9.78
N ASN A 83 1.18 7.30 -10.21
CA ASN A 83 2.38 7.68 -9.50
C ASN A 83 3.46 8.14 -10.47
N ALA A 84 4.04 9.31 -10.20
CA ALA A 84 5.19 9.85 -10.90
C ALA A 84 6.40 9.81 -9.96
N THR A 85 7.53 9.25 -10.41
CA THR A 85 8.77 9.17 -9.64
C THR A 85 9.91 9.73 -10.46
N LEU A 86 10.52 10.80 -9.99
CA LEU A 86 11.73 11.40 -10.55
C LEU A 86 12.95 10.87 -9.80
N THR A 87 13.93 10.36 -10.55
CA THR A 87 15.27 9.99 -10.04
C THR A 87 16.27 11.05 -10.54
N PRO A 88 16.48 12.14 -9.78
CA PRO A 88 17.39 13.22 -10.19
C PRO A 88 18.86 12.85 -10.00
N ILE A 89 19.14 11.83 -9.20
CA ILE A 89 20.46 11.25 -8.95
C ILE A 89 20.26 9.81 -8.45
N ALA A 90 21.14 8.89 -8.76
CA ALA A 90 21.00 7.45 -8.60
C ALA A 90 20.50 6.97 -7.21
N PHE A 91 20.80 7.71 -6.15
CA PHE A 91 20.44 7.36 -4.77
C PHE A 91 19.27 8.15 -4.18
N ILE A 92 18.65 9.08 -4.95
CA ILE A 92 17.50 9.88 -4.54
C ILE A 92 16.34 9.66 -5.50
N GLU A 93 15.17 9.40 -4.96
CA GLU A 93 13.90 9.43 -5.69
C GLU A 93 12.95 10.43 -5.03
N VAL A 94 12.21 11.19 -5.83
CA VAL A 94 11.11 12.04 -5.39
C VAL A 94 9.85 11.57 -6.10
N SER A 95 8.78 11.37 -5.38
CA SER A 95 7.52 10.86 -5.95
C SER A 95 6.33 11.72 -5.58
N ALA A 96 5.34 11.73 -6.47
CA ALA A 96 4.02 12.27 -6.20
C ALA A 96 2.98 11.37 -6.86
N GLY A 97 1.84 11.20 -6.23
CA GLY A 97 0.81 10.34 -6.78
C GLY A 97 -0.56 10.54 -6.16
N ALA A 98 -1.54 9.87 -6.77
CA ALA A 98 -2.90 9.85 -6.30
C ALA A 98 -3.52 8.46 -6.46
N ARG A 99 -4.49 8.16 -5.60
CA ARG A 99 -5.35 6.97 -5.65
C ARG A 99 -6.79 7.41 -5.58
N LEU A 100 -7.63 6.78 -6.40
CA LEU A 100 -9.07 6.83 -6.31
C LEU A 100 -9.61 5.41 -6.20
N GLY A 101 -10.58 5.18 -5.33
CA GLY A 101 -11.12 3.85 -5.11
C GLY A 101 -12.56 3.88 -4.67
N THR A 102 -13.19 2.73 -4.77
CA THR A 102 -14.54 2.48 -4.27
C THR A 102 -14.68 1.02 -3.87
N GLY A 103 -15.77 0.66 -3.22
CA GLY A 103 -15.99 -0.71 -2.78
C GLY A 103 -17.47 -1.06 -2.66
N TRP A 104 -17.71 -2.31 -2.33
CA TRP A 104 -19.06 -2.87 -2.16
C TRP A 104 -19.08 -3.88 -1.03
N PRO A 105 -20.20 -4.07 -0.35
CA PRO A 105 -20.36 -5.16 0.60
C PRO A 105 -20.50 -6.49 -0.14
N LEU A 106 -19.93 -7.55 0.42
CA LEU A 106 -20.03 -8.92 -0.09
C LEU A 106 -20.31 -9.85 1.07
N ASN A 107 -21.39 -10.63 1.01
CA ASN A 107 -21.62 -11.73 1.92
C ASN A 107 -20.97 -13.01 1.35
N LEU A 108 -20.02 -13.57 2.08
CA LEU A 108 -19.30 -14.76 1.67
C LEU A 108 -19.23 -15.74 2.84
N PHE A 109 -19.66 -16.99 2.62
CA PHE A 109 -19.66 -18.06 3.63
C PHE A 109 -20.38 -17.69 4.96
N GLY A 110 -21.41 -16.83 4.89
CA GLY A 110 -22.16 -16.39 6.06
C GLY A 110 -21.50 -15.26 6.88
N GLY A 111 -20.41 -14.68 6.37
CA GLY A 111 -19.77 -13.48 6.89
C GLY A 111 -19.93 -12.30 5.96
N ASP A 112 -20.09 -11.11 6.53
CA ASP A 112 -20.15 -9.86 5.77
C ASP A 112 -18.75 -9.27 5.63
N LEU A 113 -18.33 -9.02 4.38
CA LEU A 113 -17.14 -8.27 4.02
C LEU A 113 -17.55 -6.88 3.54
N TYR A 114 -16.83 -5.87 3.96
CA TYR A 114 -17.14 -4.48 3.65
C TYR A 114 -16.02 -3.84 2.85
N GLY A 115 -16.32 -3.41 1.61
CA GLY A 115 -15.37 -2.73 0.74
C GLY A 115 -15.07 -1.32 1.20
N THR A 116 -16.08 -0.46 1.35
CA THR A 116 -15.95 0.87 1.93
C THR A 116 -17.27 1.40 2.45
N GLY A 117 -17.21 2.24 3.47
CA GLY A 117 -18.34 2.93 4.06
C GLY A 117 -17.98 3.63 5.36
N LEU A 118 -18.99 4.07 6.09
CA LEU A 118 -18.83 4.75 7.35
C LEU A 118 -18.81 3.76 8.51
N ASN A 119 -17.97 4.02 9.49
CA ASN A 119 -18.01 3.38 10.80
C ASN A 119 -18.79 4.31 11.75
N LEU A 120 -20.08 4.05 11.91
CA LEU A 120 -20.97 4.87 12.73
C LEU A 120 -20.85 4.48 14.18
N ASN A 121 -20.89 5.48 15.07
CA ASN A 121 -20.96 5.28 16.51
C ASN A 121 -22.43 5.25 16.95
N ILE A 122 -22.95 4.07 17.24
CA ILE A 122 -24.29 3.90 17.76
C ILE A 122 -24.19 3.28 19.17
N LEU A 123 -24.52 4.05 20.20
CA LEU A 123 -24.42 3.64 21.60
C LEU A 123 -23.03 3.08 21.97
N ASN A 124 -21.98 3.75 21.52
CA ASN A 124 -20.57 3.35 21.67
C ASN A 124 -20.17 2.05 20.96
N ALA A 125 -21.04 1.47 20.15
CA ALA A 125 -20.74 0.30 19.30
C ALA A 125 -20.46 0.70 17.86
N PRO A 126 -19.57 -0.02 17.13
CA PRO A 126 -19.33 0.22 15.72
C PRO A 126 -20.47 -0.34 14.87
N VAL A 127 -20.98 0.47 13.95
CA VAL A 127 -21.92 0.03 12.93
C VAL A 127 -21.35 0.38 11.56
N TYR A 128 -21.03 -0.64 10.77
CA TYR A 128 -20.55 -0.47 9.41
C TYR A 128 -21.73 -0.14 8.50
N SER A 129 -21.69 1.01 7.83
CA SER A 129 -22.73 1.48 6.93
C SER A 129 -22.13 1.85 5.58
N GLY A 130 -22.60 1.22 4.53
CA GLY A 130 -22.23 1.51 3.15
C GLY A 130 -22.94 0.58 2.18
N SER A 131 -23.24 1.09 1.00
CA SER A 131 -23.76 0.33 -0.13
C SER A 131 -22.72 0.26 -1.24
N ALA A 132 -22.97 -0.60 -2.23
CA ALA A 132 -22.05 -0.75 -3.35
C ALA A 132 -21.85 0.59 -4.08
N PHE A 133 -20.58 0.99 -4.23
CA PHE A 133 -20.13 2.21 -4.92
C PHE A 133 -20.67 3.52 -4.32
N ASP A 134 -21.05 3.50 -3.05
CA ASP A 134 -21.65 4.66 -2.35
C ASP A 134 -20.61 5.72 -1.97
N ALA A 135 -19.37 5.33 -1.77
CA ALA A 135 -18.29 6.21 -1.37
C ALA A 135 -17.11 6.18 -2.37
N LEU A 136 -16.52 7.34 -2.62
CA LEU A 136 -15.24 7.49 -3.28
C LEU A 136 -14.16 7.66 -2.21
N LEU A 137 -13.18 6.77 -2.23
CA LEU A 137 -11.94 6.91 -1.47
C LEU A 137 -10.92 7.64 -2.33
N TRP A 138 -10.19 8.53 -1.72
CA TRP A 138 -9.13 9.27 -2.38
C TRP A 138 -7.90 9.40 -1.48
N LYS A 139 -6.73 9.40 -2.11
CA LYS A 139 -5.45 9.70 -1.48
C LYS A 139 -4.60 10.49 -2.46
N ALA A 140 -3.88 11.51 -1.97
CA ALA A 140 -2.81 12.17 -2.70
C ALA A 140 -1.58 12.20 -1.83
N HIS A 141 -0.40 12.07 -2.42
CA HIS A 141 0.84 12.02 -1.67
C HIS A 141 2.01 12.69 -2.40
N ILE A 142 2.98 13.09 -1.61
CA ILE A 142 4.32 13.45 -2.05
C ILE A 142 5.33 12.76 -1.12
N GLY A 143 6.40 12.23 -1.69
CA GLY A 143 7.39 11.50 -0.92
C GLY A 143 8.79 11.57 -1.53
N ALA A 144 9.77 11.13 -0.76
CA ALA A 144 11.15 11.00 -1.19
C ALA A 144 11.76 9.71 -0.64
N ALA A 145 12.68 9.13 -1.40
CA ALA A 145 13.46 7.98 -0.99
C ALA A 145 14.96 8.27 -1.10
N LEU A 146 15.71 7.66 -0.17
CA LEU A 146 17.14 7.43 -0.31
C LEU A 146 17.35 5.95 -0.49
N GLN A 147 18.18 5.57 -1.46
CA GLN A 147 18.51 4.18 -1.75
C GLN A 147 20.00 4.00 -1.93
N PHE A 148 20.49 2.84 -1.55
CA PHE A 148 21.89 2.48 -1.63
C PHE A 148 22.03 0.99 -1.94
N ASP A 149 22.99 0.65 -2.79
CA ASP A 149 23.44 -0.70 -3.07
C ASP A 149 24.95 -0.77 -2.85
N LEU A 150 25.41 -1.70 -2.01
CA LEU A 150 26.82 -1.90 -1.70
C LEU A 150 27.65 -2.24 -2.96
N ALA A 151 27.04 -2.89 -3.95
CA ALA A 151 27.70 -3.22 -5.22
C ALA A 151 28.16 -1.97 -6.00
N ALA A 152 27.60 -0.80 -5.75
CA ALA A 152 28.07 0.48 -6.29
C ALA A 152 29.46 0.87 -5.77
N LEU A 153 29.87 0.37 -4.60
CA LEU A 153 31.20 0.61 -4.03
C LEU A 153 32.15 -0.59 -4.21
N ILE A 154 31.60 -1.79 -4.11
CA ILE A 154 32.35 -3.06 -4.19
C ILE A 154 31.66 -3.91 -5.26
N PRO A 155 32.04 -3.77 -6.55
CA PRO A 155 31.39 -4.51 -7.63
C PRO A 155 31.48 -6.03 -7.46
N GLY A 156 30.42 -6.74 -7.83
CA GLY A 156 30.35 -8.20 -7.80
C GLY A 156 28.92 -8.69 -7.58
N ASP A 157 28.55 -9.77 -8.25
CA ASP A 157 27.19 -10.32 -8.29
C ASP A 157 26.64 -10.73 -6.90
N TRP A 158 27.53 -10.93 -5.94
CA TRP A 158 27.20 -11.31 -4.56
C TRP A 158 27.31 -10.15 -3.56
N ASN A 159 27.57 -8.94 -4.03
CA ASN A 159 27.81 -7.77 -3.18
C ASN A 159 26.59 -6.83 -3.08
N HIS A 160 25.42 -7.28 -3.53
CA HIS A 160 24.20 -6.49 -3.52
C HIS A 160 23.52 -6.50 -2.15
N VAL A 161 24.03 -5.69 -1.22
CA VAL A 161 23.33 -5.34 0.01
C VAL A 161 22.60 -4.03 -0.26
N ILE A 162 21.28 -4.11 -0.36
CA ILE A 162 20.43 -2.96 -0.67
C ILE A 162 19.84 -2.36 0.61
N ALA A 163 19.83 -1.05 0.68
CA ALA A 163 19.16 -0.30 1.74
C ALA A 163 18.31 0.81 1.10
N ARG A 164 17.08 0.99 1.57
CA ARG A 164 16.19 2.05 1.10
C ARG A 164 15.37 2.59 2.24
N THR A 165 15.27 3.92 2.32
CA THR A 165 14.30 4.58 3.16
C THR A 165 13.38 5.44 2.30
N TYR A 166 12.09 5.44 2.60
CA TYR A 166 11.08 6.25 1.92
C TYR A 166 10.23 6.97 2.95
N HIS A 167 9.94 8.23 2.69
CA HIS A 167 9.13 9.10 3.55
C HIS A 167 8.09 9.81 2.71
N GLU A 168 6.86 9.81 3.16
CA GLU A 168 5.70 10.33 2.45
C GLU A 168 4.81 11.13 3.39
N ILE A 169 4.38 12.30 2.94
CA ILE A 169 3.23 13.01 3.49
C ILE A 169 2.07 12.77 2.53
N ASN A 170 0.93 12.35 3.08
CA ASN A 170 -0.25 12.10 2.29
C ASN A 170 -1.50 12.66 2.96
N ILE A 171 -2.48 12.98 2.14
CA ILE A 171 -3.84 13.30 2.56
C ILE A 171 -4.78 12.27 1.97
N HIS A 172 -5.67 11.72 2.79
CA HIS A 172 -6.64 10.74 2.32
C HIS A 172 -8.03 11.00 2.91
N GLY A 173 -9.03 10.41 2.29
CA GLY A 173 -10.38 10.51 2.79
C GLY A 173 -11.40 9.66 2.06
N ASN A 174 -12.57 9.61 2.69
CA ASN A 174 -13.80 9.03 2.18
C ASN A 174 -14.79 10.17 1.90
N SER A 175 -15.36 10.22 0.69
CA SER A 175 -16.25 11.31 0.25
C SER A 175 -17.56 11.42 1.06
N ARG A 176 -17.95 10.39 1.79
CA ARG A 176 -19.14 10.36 2.65
C ARG A 176 -18.84 10.73 4.09
N ALA A 177 -17.57 10.63 4.52
CA ALA A 177 -17.19 10.90 5.90
C ALA A 177 -17.09 12.40 6.16
N GLN A 178 -17.67 12.85 7.26
CA GLN A 178 -17.51 14.19 7.79
C GLN A 178 -16.18 14.29 8.58
N THR A 179 -15.78 15.51 8.91
CA THR A 179 -14.59 15.75 9.74
C THR A 179 -14.69 14.99 11.07
N GLY A 180 -13.67 14.22 11.41
CA GLY A 180 -13.63 13.40 12.63
C GLY A 180 -14.53 12.17 12.62
N GLN A 181 -15.18 11.87 11.51
CA GLN A 181 -15.98 10.66 11.35
C GLN A 181 -15.12 9.50 10.87
N ALA A 182 -15.20 8.37 11.56
CA ALA A 182 -14.47 7.17 11.21
C ALA A 182 -15.10 6.45 10.00
N TRP A 183 -14.26 5.82 9.18
CA TRP A 183 -14.67 5.04 8.03
C TRP A 183 -13.77 3.80 7.84
N TYR A 184 -14.24 2.83 7.09
CA TYR A 184 -13.55 1.59 6.80
C TYR A 184 -13.23 1.42 5.31
N PHE A 185 -12.21 0.61 5.05
CA PHE A 185 -11.78 0.24 3.72
C PHE A 185 -11.22 -1.20 3.70
N GLU A 186 -11.66 -2.00 2.72
CA GLU A 186 -11.19 -3.38 2.51
C GLU A 186 -11.24 -4.26 3.76
N ASN A 187 -12.34 -4.19 4.48
CA ASN A 187 -12.59 -4.99 5.69
C ASN A 187 -11.57 -4.74 6.82
N ASP A 188 -11.03 -3.53 6.89
CA ASP A 188 -10.20 -3.09 8.00
C ASP A 188 -11.04 -2.85 9.29
N ASP A 189 -10.37 -2.48 10.37
CA ASP A 189 -11.02 -2.24 11.68
C ASP A 189 -11.89 -0.96 11.70
N GLY A 190 -12.01 -0.22 10.59
CA GLY A 190 -12.82 1.00 10.50
C GLY A 190 -12.28 2.18 11.29
N GLU A 191 -10.98 2.27 11.41
CA GLU A 191 -10.28 3.27 12.22
C GLU A 191 -9.67 4.40 11.37
N ASN A 192 -10.16 4.61 10.14
CA ASN A 192 -9.68 5.69 9.27
C ASN A 192 -10.48 6.96 9.49
N MET A 193 -9.85 8.10 9.28
CA MET A 193 -10.46 9.42 9.25
C MET A 193 -9.90 10.24 8.10
N ASN A 194 -10.69 11.22 7.63
CA ASN A 194 -10.21 12.15 6.60
C ASN A 194 -9.11 13.04 7.17
N GLY A 195 -7.97 13.13 6.49
CA GLY A 195 -6.93 14.06 6.91
C GLY A 195 -5.53 13.72 6.45
N LEU A 196 -4.59 14.48 7.01
CA LEU A 196 -3.17 14.40 6.72
C LEU A 196 -2.52 13.26 7.50
N ASN A 197 -1.63 12.52 6.85
CA ASN A 197 -0.91 11.40 7.43
C ASN A 197 0.55 11.42 6.99
N TYR A 198 1.38 10.77 7.77
CA TYR A 198 2.73 10.44 7.42
C TYR A 198 2.89 8.92 7.28
N TYR A 199 3.60 8.51 6.24
CA TYR A 199 4.04 7.14 6.04
C TYR A 199 5.55 7.11 5.80
N GLY A 200 6.23 6.16 6.42
CA GLY A 200 7.64 5.90 6.17
C GLY A 200 7.93 4.42 6.07
N ASN A 201 8.96 4.05 5.33
CA ASN A 201 9.47 2.68 5.34
C ASN A 201 11.00 2.64 5.28
N PHE A 202 11.54 1.51 5.78
CA PHE A 202 12.96 1.20 5.81
C PHE A 202 13.13 -0.24 5.36
N LEU A 203 13.80 -0.43 4.24
CA LEU A 203 14.12 -1.74 3.68
C LEU A 203 15.62 -1.97 3.79
N ILE A 204 16.00 -3.14 4.27
CA ILE A 204 17.33 -3.71 4.08
C ILE A 204 17.17 -5.08 3.45
N GLY A 205 18.00 -5.42 2.47
CA GLY A 205 17.92 -6.69 1.77
C GLY A 205 19.28 -7.15 1.24
N TYR A 206 19.40 -8.43 1.07
CA TYR A 206 20.52 -9.07 0.38
C TYR A 206 20.01 -9.71 -0.90
N GLN A 207 20.48 -9.20 -2.04
CA GLN A 207 20.11 -9.71 -3.35
C GLN A 207 21.19 -10.66 -3.83
N MET A 208 20.77 -11.81 -4.35
CA MET A 208 21.63 -12.92 -4.75
C MET A 208 21.38 -13.30 -6.21
N PRO A 209 22.40 -13.70 -6.99
CA PRO A 209 22.25 -14.15 -8.37
C PRO A 209 21.83 -15.62 -8.46
N ILE A 210 20.84 -16.02 -7.69
CA ILE A 210 20.29 -17.39 -7.64
C ILE A 210 18.77 -17.36 -7.57
N PHE A 211 18.14 -18.52 -7.65
CA PHE A 211 16.67 -18.67 -7.58
C PHE A 211 16.03 -17.93 -6.39
N LEU A 212 16.59 -18.04 -5.16
CA LEU A 212 16.26 -17.15 -4.05
C LEU A 212 17.01 -15.83 -4.26
N ASN A 213 16.38 -14.91 -4.96
CA ASN A 213 17.07 -13.71 -5.42
C ASN A 213 17.10 -12.56 -4.39
N LEU A 214 16.20 -12.58 -3.38
CA LEU A 214 16.21 -11.56 -2.32
C LEU A 214 15.77 -12.15 -0.98
N VAL A 215 16.56 -11.86 0.04
CA VAL A 215 16.17 -11.97 1.45
C VAL A 215 16.18 -10.56 2.03
N GLY A 216 15.05 -10.12 2.58
CA GLY A 216 14.92 -8.73 3.04
C GLY A 216 14.08 -8.58 4.30
N PHE A 217 14.22 -7.41 4.90
CA PHE A 217 13.42 -6.96 6.03
C PHE A 217 12.93 -5.54 5.77
N LEU A 218 11.63 -5.36 5.83
CA LEU A 218 10.95 -4.08 5.65
C LEU A 218 10.28 -3.68 6.95
N THR A 219 10.54 -2.47 7.41
CA THR A 219 9.81 -1.82 8.49
C THR A 219 9.00 -0.68 7.93
N GLU A 220 7.72 -0.64 8.24
CA GLU A 220 6.81 0.43 7.84
C GLU A 220 6.27 1.15 9.06
N MET A 221 6.11 2.46 8.97
CA MET A 221 5.51 3.30 10.01
C MET A 221 4.39 4.16 9.43
N ASN A 222 3.30 4.28 10.17
CA ASN A 222 2.17 5.13 9.86
C ASN A 222 1.85 6.02 11.06
N LEU A 223 1.63 7.31 10.80
CA LEU A 223 1.26 8.29 11.80
C LEU A 223 0.15 9.20 11.24
N ASN A 224 -0.94 9.29 11.98
CA ASN A 224 -2.03 10.21 11.65
C ASN A 224 -1.63 11.62 12.12
N LEU A 225 -1.64 12.61 11.19
CA LEU A 225 -1.26 14.00 11.47
C LEU A 225 -2.47 14.94 11.56
N TYR A 226 -3.67 14.47 11.21
CA TYR A 226 -4.90 15.24 11.37
C TYR A 226 -5.20 15.48 12.85
N ASP A 227 -5.84 16.60 13.16
CA ASP A 227 -6.23 16.95 14.52
C ASP A 227 -7.70 16.60 14.73
N THR A 228 -7.94 15.71 15.71
CA THR A 228 -9.29 15.32 16.14
C THR A 228 -9.31 15.39 17.68
N PRO A 229 -10.23 16.15 18.28
CA PRO A 229 -10.32 16.26 19.74
C PRO A 229 -10.39 14.90 20.42
N GLY A 230 -9.54 14.68 21.42
CA GLY A 230 -9.50 13.43 22.18
C GLY A 230 -8.73 12.27 21.52
N ARG A 231 -8.07 12.48 20.36
CA ARG A 231 -7.35 11.42 19.62
C ARG A 231 -6.35 10.64 20.47
N SER A 232 -5.72 11.26 21.44
CA SER A 232 -4.79 10.60 22.37
C SER A 232 -5.48 9.61 23.31
N VAL A 233 -6.78 9.78 23.57
CA VAL A 233 -7.54 8.87 24.43
C VAL A 233 -7.67 7.49 23.78
N TRP A 234 -7.96 7.42 22.49
CA TRP A 234 -8.04 6.14 21.77
C TRP A 234 -6.75 5.80 21.01
N GLY A 235 -5.67 6.58 21.25
CA GLY A 235 -4.33 6.29 20.73
C GLY A 235 -4.16 6.49 19.23
N ASP A 236 -4.90 7.40 18.61
CA ASP A 236 -4.82 7.68 17.16
C ASP A 236 -3.56 8.46 16.76
N ASP A 237 -2.90 9.08 17.73
CA ASP A 237 -1.63 9.78 17.63
C ASP A 237 -0.40 8.84 17.79
N LEU A 238 -0.62 7.57 18.09
CA LEU A 238 0.45 6.60 18.22
C LEU A 238 0.97 6.16 16.85
N ILE A 239 2.28 6.03 16.73
CA ILE A 239 2.91 5.47 15.53
C ILE A 239 2.58 3.99 15.45
N ARG A 240 2.07 3.56 14.30
CA ARG A 240 1.80 2.15 13.99
C ARG A 240 2.93 1.59 13.16
N TRP A 241 3.48 0.47 13.58
CA TRP A 241 4.57 -0.21 12.92
C TRP A 241 4.12 -1.52 12.28
N THR A 242 4.66 -1.82 11.10
CA THR A 242 4.58 -3.15 10.47
C THR A 242 5.99 -3.61 10.15
N PHE A 243 6.31 -4.85 10.49
CA PHE A 243 7.59 -5.50 10.26
C PHE A 243 7.37 -6.67 9.32
N THR A 244 8.07 -6.70 8.20
CA THR A 244 7.89 -7.71 7.15
C THR A 244 9.21 -8.38 6.83
N GLY A 245 9.30 -9.68 7.07
CA GLY A 245 10.34 -10.53 6.48
C GLY A 245 9.96 -10.89 5.05
N ILE A 246 10.93 -10.81 4.13
CA ILE A 246 10.72 -10.98 2.69
C ILE A 246 11.65 -12.10 2.19
N LEU A 247 11.08 -13.08 1.48
CA LEU A 247 11.80 -14.03 0.64
C LEU A 247 11.25 -13.90 -0.79
N SER A 248 12.12 -13.54 -1.74
CA SER A 248 11.73 -13.44 -3.15
C SER A 248 12.47 -14.47 -3.97
N PHE A 249 11.73 -15.13 -4.85
CA PHE A 249 12.20 -16.17 -5.75
C PHE A 249 11.98 -15.73 -7.19
N GLU A 250 13.03 -15.68 -7.98
CA GLU A 250 12.99 -15.41 -9.41
C GLU A 250 12.93 -16.74 -10.16
N ILE A 251 11.76 -17.05 -10.72
CA ILE A 251 11.51 -18.32 -11.43
C ILE A 251 12.01 -18.20 -12.88
N THR A 252 11.70 -17.07 -13.50
CA THR A 252 12.18 -16.63 -14.82
C THR A 252 12.34 -15.11 -14.78
N GLU A 253 12.97 -14.52 -15.81
CA GLU A 253 13.07 -13.06 -15.93
C GLU A 253 11.72 -12.34 -15.84
N GLN A 254 10.65 -13.01 -16.25
CA GLN A 254 9.28 -12.47 -16.27
C GLN A 254 8.48 -12.84 -15.04
N PHE A 255 8.80 -13.95 -14.37
CA PHE A 255 7.95 -14.52 -13.33
C PHE A 255 8.68 -14.64 -12.00
N SER A 256 8.12 -14.01 -10.96
CA SER A 256 8.65 -14.08 -9.60
C SER A 256 7.56 -14.33 -8.56
N ILE A 257 7.97 -14.91 -7.43
CA ILE A 257 7.13 -15.18 -6.26
C ILE A 257 7.82 -14.58 -5.05
N ALA A 258 7.09 -13.82 -4.23
CA ALA A 258 7.56 -13.37 -2.94
C ALA A 258 6.70 -13.94 -1.80
N ILE A 259 7.34 -14.37 -0.72
CA ILE A 259 6.69 -14.78 0.53
C ILE A 259 7.00 -13.72 1.58
N LEU A 260 5.95 -13.25 2.26
CA LEU A 260 6.00 -12.17 3.23
C LEU A 260 5.46 -12.68 4.57
N ALA A 261 6.24 -12.52 5.64
CA ALA A 261 5.79 -12.78 7.01
C ALA A 261 5.69 -11.44 7.74
N GLN A 262 4.50 -11.09 8.21
CA GLN A 262 4.23 -9.77 8.76
C GLN A 262 3.83 -9.82 10.24
N PHE A 263 4.42 -8.92 11.00
CA PHE A 263 4.05 -8.55 12.37
C PHE A 263 3.65 -7.09 12.38
N ARG A 264 2.74 -6.70 13.25
CA ARG A 264 2.35 -5.31 13.41
C ARG A 264 2.21 -4.91 14.88
N THR A 265 2.35 -3.64 15.15
CA THR A 265 1.92 -3.09 16.43
C THR A 265 0.41 -2.85 16.41
N ARG A 266 -0.25 -3.20 17.50
CA ARG A 266 -1.66 -2.90 17.75
C ARG A 266 -1.79 -2.13 19.04
N ARG A 267 -2.74 -1.21 19.09
CA ARG A 267 -3.06 -0.47 20.31
C ARG A 267 -3.56 -1.42 21.39
N ASN A 268 -3.11 -1.22 22.61
CA ASN A 268 -3.65 -1.84 23.80
C ASN A 268 -4.71 -0.93 24.38
N PHE A 269 -5.88 -1.48 24.65
CA PHE A 269 -7.00 -0.77 25.26
C PHE A 269 -7.24 -1.27 26.67
N THR A 270 -7.74 -0.39 27.55
CA THR A 270 -8.06 -0.70 28.93
C THR A 270 -9.31 -1.57 29.04
N GLU A 271 -10.23 -1.44 28.08
CA GLU A 271 -11.48 -2.19 28.06
C GLU A 271 -11.26 -3.62 27.52
N ALA A 272 -11.67 -4.63 28.29
CA ALA A 272 -11.55 -6.03 27.88
C ALA A 272 -12.38 -6.35 26.62
N ASN A 273 -13.51 -5.68 26.44
CA ASN A 273 -14.41 -5.81 25.30
C ASN A 273 -14.19 -4.73 24.22
N TRP A 274 -12.99 -4.18 24.10
CA TRP A 274 -12.68 -3.09 23.18
C TRP A 274 -13.10 -3.34 21.73
N LYS A 275 -13.19 -4.59 21.31
CA LYS A 275 -13.63 -4.98 19.95
C LYS A 275 -15.09 -4.62 19.68
N ASP A 276 -15.92 -4.65 20.73
CA ASP A 276 -17.34 -4.32 20.65
C ASP A 276 -17.59 -2.82 20.78
N LEU A 277 -16.54 -2.04 21.10
CA LEU A 277 -16.62 -0.60 21.23
C LEU A 277 -16.24 0.10 19.92
N HIS A 278 -17.00 1.15 19.60
CA HIS A 278 -16.63 2.06 18.54
C HIS A 278 -15.21 2.61 18.77
N TYR A 279 -14.47 2.82 17.71
CA TYR A 279 -13.09 3.26 17.75
C TYR A 279 -12.81 4.42 18.70
N GLN A 280 -13.63 5.49 18.66
CA GLN A 280 -13.47 6.68 19.49
C GLN A 280 -14.04 6.51 20.92
N ALA A 281 -14.66 5.37 21.22
CA ALA A 281 -15.14 5.04 22.57
C ALA A 281 -14.14 4.18 23.38
N ARG A 282 -13.01 3.83 22.79
CA ARG A 282 -11.95 3.04 23.42
C ARG A 282 -10.98 3.94 24.17
N SER A 283 -10.33 3.42 25.20
CA SER A 283 -9.28 4.11 25.95
C SER A 283 -7.97 3.34 25.85
N VAL A 284 -6.93 3.96 25.29
CA VAL A 284 -5.61 3.31 25.20
C VAL A 284 -4.99 3.15 26.58
N ASP A 285 -4.35 2.00 26.83
CA ASP A 285 -3.56 1.79 28.03
C ASP A 285 -2.28 2.62 27.95
N THR A 286 -2.23 3.72 28.70
CA THR A 286 -1.09 4.64 28.71
C THR A 286 0.19 4.04 29.29
N SER A 287 0.08 2.96 30.08
CA SER A 287 1.25 2.27 30.65
C SER A 287 1.90 1.31 29.66
N ASN A 288 1.14 0.76 28.73
CA ASN A 288 1.61 -0.14 27.67
C ASN A 288 0.76 0.07 26.41
N PRO A 289 0.97 1.16 25.67
CA PRO A 289 0.04 1.61 24.64
C PRO A 289 0.02 0.75 23.38
N LEU A 290 1.08 0.00 23.11
CA LEU A 290 1.23 -0.83 21.92
C LEU A 290 1.69 -2.25 22.27
N ARG A 291 1.15 -3.22 21.57
CA ARG A 291 1.63 -4.61 21.60
C ARG A 291 2.02 -5.05 20.20
N LEU A 292 3.04 -5.90 20.10
CA LEU A 292 3.40 -6.58 18.86
C LEU A 292 2.54 -7.83 18.69
N GLU A 293 1.96 -8.02 17.51
CA GLU A 293 1.20 -9.23 17.17
C GLU A 293 1.61 -9.76 15.80
N PHE A 294 1.52 -11.06 15.62
CA PHE A 294 1.59 -11.65 14.27
C PHE A 294 0.38 -11.15 13.47
N TYR A 295 0.62 -10.69 12.23
CA TYR A 295 -0.44 -10.15 11.40
C TYR A 295 -0.86 -11.16 10.33
N ARG A 296 0.03 -11.55 9.44
CA ARG A 296 -0.28 -12.48 8.36
C ARG A 296 0.98 -13.05 7.69
N ILE A 297 0.79 -14.14 6.95
CA ILE A 297 1.69 -14.56 5.87
C ILE A 297 0.99 -14.20 4.56
N ALA A 298 1.73 -13.64 3.61
CA ALA A 298 1.23 -13.34 2.28
C ALA A 298 2.16 -13.91 1.21
N ALA A 299 1.61 -14.22 0.05
CA ALA A 299 2.34 -14.55 -1.15
C ALA A 299 1.97 -13.56 -2.25
N ALA A 300 2.97 -13.08 -2.97
CA ALA A 300 2.82 -12.19 -4.11
C ALA A 300 3.43 -12.88 -5.34
N ILE A 301 2.65 -13.01 -6.39
CA ILE A 301 3.05 -13.58 -7.68
C ILE A 301 3.08 -12.43 -8.67
N THR A 302 4.22 -12.21 -9.30
CA THR A 302 4.42 -11.12 -10.27
C THR A 302 4.77 -11.69 -11.63
N TYR A 303 4.11 -11.20 -12.68
CA TYR A 303 4.42 -11.45 -14.06
C TYR A 303 4.67 -10.13 -14.80
N ARG A 304 5.83 -10.03 -15.50
CA ARG A 304 6.26 -8.83 -16.26
C ARG A 304 6.26 -9.15 -17.76
N PHE A 305 5.81 -8.21 -18.58
CA PHE A 305 5.72 -8.36 -20.05
C PHE A 305 5.78 -7.00 -20.76
#